data_c023a388fe429e065b6f8550dfecec87
#
_entry.id   c023a388fe429e065b6f8550dfecec87
#
_cell.length_a   1.000
_cell.length_b   1.000
_cell.length_c   1.000
_cell.angle_alpha   90.00
_cell.angle_beta   90.00
_cell.angle_gamma   90.00
#
_symmetry.space_group_name_H-M   'P 1'
#
loop_
_entity.id
_entity.type
_entity.pdbx_description
1 polymer ?
#
loop_
_entity_poly.entity_id
_entity_poly.type
_entity_poly.pdbx_seq_one_letter_code
_entity_poly.pdbx_strand_id
1 'polypeptide(L)'
;MKIIKMKNIKKIIPLTLLIMFSVNVNSQVLISILLGDALNTPKIEFGLEGGWSHSYINTIDGSDPINNFDLGFYFHILMKNNSYLSTGVKVKSNVGATGMEVYTLEGEGSEDFNAVYEGGTLTKKIPGFYVPILFHQRIKQKWYVEAGPQLGLLYREVDIFETEKLGGDLEFKLDVKDQYKHIDAGLTAGLGYKFSKVQKSMSIGVNYYYGLVDVSLNPDYKIKNSAFYFFIKIPIGAAPKEPKESK
;
A
#
# COMPACT_ATOMS: atom_id res chain seq x y z
N MET A 1 13.57 13.41 43.59
CA MET A 1 13.07 12.77 42.38
C MET A 1 11.56 12.59 42.54
N LYS A 2 10.72 13.45 41.91
CA LYS A 2 9.26 13.44 42.06
C LYS A 2 8.67 12.42 41.10
N ILE A 3 8.10 11.36 41.63
CA ILE A 3 7.36 10.35 40.85
C ILE A 3 6.03 10.99 40.42
N ILE A 4 5.87 11.28 39.14
CA ILE A 4 4.62 11.77 38.56
C ILE A 4 3.64 10.60 38.50
N LYS A 5 2.57 10.66 39.30
CA LYS A 5 1.50 9.66 39.35
C LYS A 5 0.80 9.53 37.99
N MET A 6 0.93 8.38 37.36
CA MET A 6 0.36 8.00 36.05
C MET A 6 -1.18 7.88 36.03
N LYS A 7 -1.92 8.66 36.80
CA LYS A 7 -3.40 8.57 36.90
C LYS A 7 -4.15 9.22 35.72
N ASN A 8 -3.45 9.96 34.83
CA ASN A 8 -4.07 10.73 33.76
C ASN A 8 -3.80 10.21 32.33
N ILE A 9 -3.06 9.12 32.18
CA ILE A 9 -2.72 8.57 30.84
C ILE A 9 -3.98 8.17 30.06
N LYS A 10 -4.99 7.60 30.74
CA LYS A 10 -6.26 7.21 30.09
C LYS A 10 -7.07 8.39 29.52
N LYS A 11 -6.81 9.62 29.99
CA LYS A 11 -7.44 10.84 29.47
C LYS A 11 -6.58 11.55 28.40
N ILE A 12 -5.27 11.30 28.39
CA ILE A 12 -4.33 11.90 27.44
C ILE A 12 -4.45 11.20 26.08
N ILE A 13 -4.64 9.87 26.05
CA ILE A 13 -4.77 9.10 24.80
C ILE A 13 -5.91 9.62 23.91
N PRO A 14 -7.17 9.79 24.39
CA PRO A 14 -8.23 10.32 23.54
C PRO A 14 -8.00 11.79 23.14
N LEU A 15 -7.35 12.59 23.98
CA LEU A 15 -7.01 13.97 23.67
C LEU A 15 -5.92 14.05 22.58
N THR A 16 -4.91 13.20 22.66
CA THR A 16 -3.86 13.10 21.61
C THR A 16 -4.42 12.59 20.30
N LEU A 17 -5.33 11.62 20.35
CA LEU A 17 -6.07 11.16 19.16
C LEU A 17 -6.93 12.29 18.57
N LEU A 18 -7.63 13.06 19.39
CA LEU A 18 -8.47 14.18 18.96
C LEU A 18 -7.62 15.29 18.32
N ILE A 19 -6.43 15.57 18.85
CA ILE A 19 -5.49 16.54 18.28
C ILE A 19 -4.91 16.03 16.94
N MET A 20 -4.60 14.74 16.83
CA MET A 20 -4.18 14.15 15.55
C MET A 20 -5.27 14.22 14.48
N PHE A 21 -6.53 14.03 14.85
CA PHE A 21 -7.65 14.21 13.93
C PHE A 21 -7.87 15.68 13.54
N SER A 22 -7.64 16.64 14.44
CA SER A 22 -7.81 18.07 14.15
C SER A 22 -6.73 18.64 13.24
N VAL A 23 -5.51 18.15 13.30
CA VAL A 23 -4.41 18.57 12.40
C VAL A 23 -4.66 18.08 10.96
N ASN A 24 -5.28 16.89 10.80
CA ASN A 24 -5.60 16.36 9.48
C ASN A 24 -6.75 17.09 8.77
N VAL A 25 -7.68 17.71 9.52
CA VAL A 25 -8.80 18.47 8.93
C VAL A 25 -8.30 19.69 8.15
N ASN A 26 -7.26 20.38 8.62
CA ASN A 26 -6.72 21.56 7.93
C ASN A 26 -5.97 21.20 6.64
N SER A 27 -5.25 20.06 6.60
CA SER A 27 -4.57 19.60 5.39
C SER A 27 -5.56 19.08 4.34
N GLN A 28 -6.64 18.41 4.75
CA GLN A 28 -7.72 17.99 3.86
C GLN A 28 -8.46 19.19 3.27
N VAL A 29 -8.69 20.24 4.07
CA VAL A 29 -9.29 21.49 3.60
C VAL A 29 -8.36 22.20 2.61
N LEU A 30 -7.06 22.25 2.86
CA LEU A 30 -6.09 22.86 1.92
C LEU A 30 -6.00 22.09 0.61
N ILE A 31 -5.94 20.75 0.64
CA ILE A 31 -5.96 19.91 -0.57
C ILE A 31 -7.29 20.04 -1.30
N SER A 32 -8.41 20.11 -0.57
CA SER A 32 -9.74 20.34 -1.12
C SER A 32 -9.86 21.71 -1.80
N ILE A 33 -9.30 22.75 -1.21
CA ILE A 33 -9.29 24.10 -1.78
C ILE A 33 -8.37 24.19 -3.00
N LEU A 34 -7.20 23.57 -2.94
CA LEU A 34 -6.20 23.65 -4.03
C LEU A 34 -6.52 22.73 -5.20
N LEU A 35 -7.07 21.56 -4.97
CA LEU A 35 -7.26 20.53 -5.98
C LEU A 35 -8.71 20.04 -6.09
N GLY A 36 -9.53 20.23 -5.05
CA GLY A 36 -10.85 19.63 -4.94
C GLY A 36 -11.79 20.00 -6.08
N ASP A 37 -11.92 21.29 -6.37
CA ASP A 37 -12.83 21.77 -7.42
C ASP A 37 -12.29 21.55 -8.83
N ALA A 38 -10.96 21.57 -9.00
CA ALA A 38 -10.31 21.34 -10.29
C ALA A 38 -10.30 19.85 -10.69
N LEU A 39 -10.14 18.96 -9.71
CA LEU A 39 -10.01 17.52 -9.95
C LEU A 39 -11.32 16.75 -9.78
N ASN A 40 -12.33 17.36 -9.13
CA ASN A 40 -13.64 16.76 -8.91
C ASN A 40 -14.71 17.41 -9.79
N THR A 41 -15.19 16.64 -10.74
CA THR A 41 -16.28 17.03 -11.63
C THR A 41 -17.45 16.05 -11.49
N PRO A 42 -18.62 16.28 -12.12
CA PRO A 42 -19.69 15.29 -12.17
C PRO A 42 -19.25 13.93 -12.77
N LYS A 43 -18.17 13.93 -13.56
CA LYS A 43 -17.63 12.72 -14.20
C LYS A 43 -16.39 12.16 -13.52
N ILE A 44 -15.70 12.94 -12.68
CA ILE A 44 -14.45 12.55 -12.04
C ILE A 44 -14.62 12.65 -10.52
N GLU A 45 -14.33 11.55 -9.84
CA GLU A 45 -14.17 11.50 -8.39
C GLU A 45 -12.67 11.35 -8.10
N PHE A 46 -12.12 12.28 -7.34
CA PHE A 46 -10.75 12.24 -6.84
C PHE A 46 -10.77 12.07 -5.33
N GLY A 47 -9.81 11.30 -4.80
CA GLY A 47 -9.68 11.11 -3.36
C GLY A 47 -8.38 10.47 -2.94
N LEU A 48 -8.25 10.29 -1.64
CA LEU A 48 -7.14 9.56 -1.01
C LEU A 48 -7.50 8.09 -0.85
N GLU A 49 -6.51 7.25 -1.05
CA GLU A 49 -6.55 5.82 -0.75
C GLU A 49 -5.49 5.53 0.30
N GLY A 50 -5.91 4.90 1.39
CA GLY A 50 -5.01 4.39 2.42
C GLY A 50 -5.39 2.98 2.79
N GLY A 51 -4.41 2.18 3.22
CA GLY A 51 -4.72 0.80 3.51
C GLY A 51 -3.54 0.00 4.03
N TRP A 52 -3.74 -1.28 4.03
CA TRP A 52 -2.78 -2.27 4.46
C TRP A 52 -2.63 -3.34 3.39
N SER A 53 -1.40 -3.72 3.09
CA SER A 53 -1.07 -4.78 2.16
C SER A 53 -0.44 -5.98 2.85
N HIS A 54 -0.79 -7.14 2.33
CA HIS A 54 -0.23 -8.44 2.67
C HIS A 54 0.38 -8.99 1.38
N SER A 55 1.70 -8.88 1.24
CA SER A 55 2.41 -9.20 0.01
C SER A 55 3.32 -10.41 0.19
N TYR A 56 3.56 -11.10 -0.89
CA TYR A 56 4.42 -12.28 -0.97
C TYR A 56 5.05 -12.40 -2.35
N ILE A 57 6.07 -13.24 -2.46
CA ILE A 57 6.76 -13.56 -3.71
C ILE A 57 6.34 -14.95 -4.12
N ASN A 58 5.58 -15.07 -5.22
CA ASN A 58 4.99 -16.34 -5.68
C ASN A 58 5.99 -17.41 -6.10
N THR A 59 7.21 -17.03 -6.35
CA THR A 59 8.24 -17.86 -6.98
C THR A 59 9.31 -18.34 -6.01
N ILE A 60 9.17 -18.01 -4.74
CA ILE A 60 10.10 -18.45 -3.68
C ILE A 60 9.33 -19.31 -2.68
N ASP A 61 9.53 -20.61 -2.75
CA ASP A 61 8.93 -21.56 -1.84
C ASP A 61 9.45 -21.38 -0.41
N GLY A 62 8.55 -21.52 0.58
CA GLY A 62 8.91 -21.40 2.00
C GLY A 62 9.09 -19.96 2.49
N SER A 63 8.85 -18.95 1.65
CA SER A 63 8.83 -17.56 2.11
C SER A 63 7.50 -17.19 2.77
N ASP A 64 7.57 -16.35 3.78
CA ASP A 64 6.42 -15.80 4.50
C ASP A 64 6.02 -14.43 3.95
N PRO A 65 4.74 -14.06 4.02
CA PRO A 65 4.29 -12.74 3.57
C PRO A 65 4.77 -11.62 4.49
N ILE A 66 4.91 -10.42 3.92
CA ILE A 66 5.13 -9.19 4.69
C ILE A 66 3.90 -8.29 4.68
N ASN A 67 3.76 -7.56 5.77
CA ASN A 67 2.66 -6.63 5.97
C ASN A 67 3.17 -5.19 5.87
N ASN A 68 2.47 -4.35 5.10
CA ASN A 68 2.86 -2.97 4.90
C ASN A 68 1.65 -2.06 4.95
N PHE A 69 1.89 -0.78 5.24
CA PHE A 69 0.91 0.28 5.10
C PHE A 69 1.06 0.93 3.73
N ASP A 70 -0.07 1.08 3.02
CA ASP A 70 -0.14 1.72 1.71
C ASP A 70 -0.83 3.07 1.80
N LEU A 71 -0.34 4.01 0.98
CA LEU A 71 -0.93 5.33 0.85
C LEU A 71 -0.85 5.79 -0.60
N GLY A 72 -1.91 6.42 -1.07
CA GLY A 72 -1.99 6.93 -2.42
C GLY A 72 -3.19 7.83 -2.66
N PHE A 73 -3.44 8.10 -3.91
CA PHE A 73 -4.63 8.79 -4.36
C PHE A 73 -5.25 8.05 -5.54
N TYR A 74 -6.56 8.25 -5.71
CA TYR A 74 -7.32 7.59 -6.74
C TYR A 74 -8.19 8.58 -7.54
N PHE A 75 -8.52 8.16 -8.75
CA PHE A 75 -9.51 8.77 -9.61
C PHE A 75 -10.52 7.71 -10.05
N HIS A 76 -11.80 8.01 -9.95
CA HIS A 76 -12.85 7.27 -10.64
C HIS A 76 -13.43 8.15 -11.74
N ILE A 77 -13.21 7.80 -12.99
CA ILE A 77 -13.65 8.54 -14.17
C ILE A 77 -14.88 7.83 -14.73
N LEU A 78 -16.03 8.49 -14.68
CA LEU A 78 -17.29 7.95 -15.19
C LEU A 78 -17.21 7.73 -16.71
N MET A 79 -17.39 6.51 -17.14
CA MET A 79 -17.42 6.13 -18.56
C MET A 79 -18.88 6.13 -19.07
N LYS A 80 -19.69 5.20 -18.58
CA LYS A 80 -21.09 5.06 -18.99
C LYS A 80 -21.88 4.37 -17.89
N ASN A 81 -23.07 4.89 -17.59
CA ASN A 81 -23.94 4.35 -16.53
C ASN A 81 -23.17 4.20 -15.20
N ASN A 82 -23.07 3.02 -14.65
CA ASN A 82 -22.38 2.71 -13.39
C ASN A 82 -20.96 2.15 -13.58
N SER A 83 -20.37 2.39 -14.74
CA SER A 83 -19.03 1.92 -15.10
C SER A 83 -18.04 3.08 -15.04
N TYR A 84 -16.88 2.83 -14.45
CA TYR A 84 -15.82 3.82 -14.27
C TYR A 84 -14.48 3.24 -14.68
N LEU A 85 -13.60 4.10 -15.17
CA LEU A 85 -12.17 3.84 -15.14
C LEU A 85 -11.65 4.24 -13.76
N SER A 86 -11.13 3.28 -13.00
CA SER A 86 -10.45 3.52 -11.73
C SER A 86 -8.95 3.52 -11.95
N THR A 87 -8.29 4.61 -11.60
CA THR A 87 -6.84 4.74 -11.67
C THR A 87 -6.32 5.58 -10.50
N GLY A 88 -5.03 5.75 -10.40
CA GLY A 88 -4.42 6.51 -9.31
C GLY A 88 -2.96 6.16 -9.15
N VAL A 89 -2.38 6.52 -8.02
CA VAL A 89 -1.01 6.13 -7.67
C VAL A 89 -0.95 5.77 -6.20
N LYS A 90 -0.45 4.58 -5.90
CA LYS A 90 0.02 4.22 -4.57
C LYS A 90 1.45 4.76 -4.45
N VAL A 91 1.61 5.86 -3.71
CA VAL A 91 2.90 6.57 -3.57
C VAL A 91 3.78 5.97 -2.47
N LYS A 92 3.15 5.26 -1.55
CA LYS A 92 3.83 4.46 -0.52
C LYS A 92 3.22 3.07 -0.57
N SER A 93 3.93 2.15 -1.18
CA SER A 93 3.55 0.74 -1.25
C SER A 93 4.81 -0.11 -1.32
N ASN A 94 4.84 -1.17 -0.55
CA ASN A 94 5.93 -2.13 -0.57
C ASN A 94 5.36 -3.50 -0.85
N VAL A 95 6.05 -4.26 -1.68
CA VAL A 95 5.83 -5.69 -1.85
C VAL A 95 7.08 -6.44 -1.43
N GLY A 96 6.99 -7.74 -1.30
CA GLY A 96 8.12 -8.58 -0.92
C GLY A 96 7.70 -9.78 -0.10
N ALA A 97 8.66 -10.42 0.53
CA ALA A 97 8.49 -11.58 1.41
C ALA A 97 9.58 -11.63 2.47
N THR A 98 9.34 -12.40 3.54
CA THR A 98 10.27 -12.67 4.63
C THR A 98 10.45 -14.17 4.83
N GLY A 99 11.19 -14.59 5.85
CA GLY A 99 11.35 -16.01 6.20
C GLY A 99 12.29 -16.78 5.27
N MET A 100 12.98 -16.09 4.37
CA MET A 100 13.94 -16.74 3.45
C MET A 100 15.27 -17.03 4.14
N GLU A 101 15.97 -18.04 3.64
CA GLU A 101 17.34 -18.32 4.07
C GLU A 101 18.27 -17.17 3.67
N VAL A 102 19.21 -16.86 4.57
CA VAL A 102 20.26 -15.87 4.33
C VAL A 102 21.26 -16.42 3.31
N TYR A 103 21.57 -15.63 2.30
CA TYR A 103 22.64 -15.96 1.36
C TYR A 103 23.98 -15.37 1.82
N THR A 104 25.07 -15.99 1.38
CA THR A 104 26.42 -15.54 1.68
C THR A 104 26.80 -14.35 0.81
N LEU A 105 27.40 -13.34 1.42
CA LEU A 105 28.03 -12.24 0.68
C LEU A 105 29.45 -12.62 0.28
N GLU A 106 29.92 -12.13 -0.85
CA GLU A 106 31.27 -12.26 -1.33
C GLU A 106 32.04 -10.95 -1.15
N GLY A 107 33.34 -11.03 -0.94
CA GLY A 107 34.25 -9.88 -0.84
C GLY A 107 34.99 -9.78 0.47
N GLU A 108 35.86 -8.78 0.58
CA GLU A 108 36.70 -8.56 1.76
C GLU A 108 35.82 -8.18 2.97
N GLY A 109 35.98 -8.88 4.09
CA GLY A 109 35.19 -8.67 5.31
C GLY A 109 33.80 -9.37 5.33
N SER A 110 33.46 -10.12 4.28
CA SER A 110 32.20 -10.86 4.22
C SER A 110 32.15 -12.08 5.14
N GLU A 111 33.32 -12.64 5.52
CA GLU A 111 33.40 -13.84 6.38
C GLU A 111 32.78 -13.59 7.76
N ASP A 112 33.10 -12.46 8.39
CA ASP A 112 32.52 -12.06 9.68
C ASP A 112 31.04 -11.84 9.59
N PHE A 113 30.56 -11.13 8.52
CA PHE A 113 29.17 -10.92 8.25
C PHE A 113 28.43 -12.26 8.09
N ASN A 114 28.93 -13.15 7.24
CA ASN A 114 28.31 -14.44 6.95
C ASN A 114 28.22 -15.29 8.23
N ALA A 115 29.28 -15.31 9.07
CA ALA A 115 29.25 -16.02 10.34
C ALA A 115 28.23 -15.46 11.34
N VAL A 116 28.03 -14.14 11.35
CA VAL A 116 27.04 -13.49 12.21
C VAL A 116 25.61 -13.81 11.77
N TYR A 117 25.32 -13.72 10.46
CA TYR A 117 23.96 -13.89 9.94
C TYR A 117 23.62 -15.33 9.52
N GLU A 118 24.52 -16.28 9.62
CA GLU A 118 24.27 -17.70 9.38
C GLU A 118 23.10 -18.22 10.24
N GLY A 119 22.09 -18.81 9.58
CA GLY A 119 20.86 -19.30 10.23
C GLY A 119 19.87 -18.19 10.62
N GLY A 120 20.12 -16.95 10.21
CA GLY A 120 19.19 -15.85 10.36
C GLY A 120 18.08 -15.88 9.31
N THR A 121 17.32 -14.79 9.25
CA THR A 121 16.19 -14.60 8.34
C THR A 121 16.48 -13.50 7.35
N LEU A 122 16.12 -13.70 6.07
CA LEU A 122 16.19 -12.71 5.02
C LEU A 122 14.78 -12.21 4.70
N THR A 123 14.62 -10.89 4.68
CA THR A 123 13.42 -10.20 4.21
C THR A 123 13.76 -9.40 2.95
N LYS A 124 13.08 -9.68 1.84
CA LYS A 124 13.14 -8.87 0.60
C LYS A 124 12.04 -7.84 0.62
N LYS A 125 12.42 -6.56 0.56
CA LYS A 125 11.49 -5.42 0.56
C LYS A 125 11.65 -4.60 -0.70
N ILE A 126 10.58 -4.52 -1.48
CA ILE A 126 10.55 -3.94 -2.83
C ILE A 126 9.55 -2.77 -2.85
N PRO A 127 9.98 -1.55 -2.47
CA PRO A 127 9.14 -0.37 -2.56
C PRO A 127 8.97 0.11 -4.01
N GLY A 128 7.76 0.59 -4.30
CA GLY A 128 7.42 1.06 -5.63
C GLY A 128 6.25 2.04 -5.64
N PHE A 129 6.12 2.76 -6.75
CA PHE A 129 4.91 3.49 -7.11
C PHE A 129 4.05 2.56 -7.98
N TYR A 130 2.81 2.32 -7.56
CA TYR A 130 1.91 1.43 -8.29
C TYR A 130 0.74 2.21 -8.89
N VAL A 131 0.53 2.03 -10.18
CA VAL A 131 -0.53 2.69 -10.96
C VAL A 131 -1.51 1.62 -11.44
N PRO A 132 -2.65 1.44 -10.77
CA PRO A 132 -3.73 0.59 -11.26
C PRO A 132 -4.48 1.28 -12.41
N ILE A 133 -4.93 0.50 -13.39
CA ILE A 133 -5.79 0.94 -14.49
C ILE A 133 -6.93 -0.08 -14.56
N LEU A 134 -8.00 0.16 -13.79
CA LEU A 134 -9.02 -0.85 -13.54
C LEU A 134 -10.35 -0.43 -14.16
N PHE A 135 -11.02 -1.36 -14.79
CA PHE A 135 -12.43 -1.24 -15.05
C PHE A 135 -13.19 -1.46 -13.74
N HIS A 136 -13.95 -0.45 -13.33
CA HIS A 136 -14.71 -0.44 -12.08
C HIS A 136 -16.20 -0.43 -12.41
N GLN A 137 -16.93 -1.44 -11.95
CA GLN A 137 -18.36 -1.59 -12.18
C GLN A 137 -19.11 -1.59 -10.87
N ARG A 138 -20.02 -0.65 -10.69
CA ARG A 138 -20.97 -0.66 -9.56
C ARG A 138 -22.05 -1.71 -9.77
N ILE A 139 -22.27 -2.50 -8.72
CA ILE A 139 -23.30 -3.52 -8.63
C ILE A 139 -24.24 -3.13 -7.47
N LYS A 140 -25.56 -3.11 -7.68
CA LYS A 140 -26.55 -2.82 -6.62
C LYS A 140 -26.23 -1.56 -5.80
N GLN A 141 -25.88 -0.47 -6.46
CA GLN A 141 -25.68 0.88 -5.91
C GLN A 141 -24.48 1.06 -4.94
N LYS A 142 -24.19 0.10 -4.06
CA LYS A 142 -23.15 0.22 -3.03
C LYS A 142 -21.96 -0.70 -3.26
N TRP A 143 -22.19 -1.88 -3.79
CA TRP A 143 -21.15 -2.83 -4.12
C TRP A 143 -20.51 -2.52 -5.47
N TYR A 144 -19.23 -2.77 -5.59
CA TYR A 144 -18.54 -2.69 -6.87
C TYR A 144 -17.49 -3.78 -6.99
N VAL A 145 -17.16 -4.11 -8.22
CA VAL A 145 -16.00 -4.93 -8.58
C VAL A 145 -15.09 -4.12 -9.46
N GLU A 146 -13.81 -4.41 -9.39
CA GLU A 146 -12.82 -3.78 -10.25
C GLU A 146 -11.79 -4.79 -10.72
N ALA A 147 -11.34 -4.67 -11.98
CA ALA A 147 -10.29 -5.51 -12.54
C ALA A 147 -9.56 -4.80 -13.67
N GLY A 148 -8.28 -5.11 -13.83
CA GLY A 148 -7.45 -4.56 -14.90
C GLY A 148 -5.96 -4.70 -14.63
N PRO A 149 -5.12 -4.14 -15.52
CA PRO A 149 -3.68 -4.11 -15.31
C PRO A 149 -3.27 -3.14 -14.21
N GLN A 150 -2.15 -3.46 -13.58
CA GLN A 150 -1.44 -2.59 -12.65
C GLN A 150 0.04 -2.56 -13.02
N LEU A 151 0.59 -1.37 -13.08
CA LEU A 151 2.02 -1.13 -13.35
C LEU A 151 2.70 -0.67 -12.06
N GLY A 152 3.90 -1.15 -11.82
CA GLY A 152 4.77 -0.74 -10.72
C GLY A 152 6.05 -0.11 -11.25
N LEU A 153 6.46 1.01 -10.69
CA LEU A 153 7.77 1.59 -10.87
C LEU A 153 8.55 1.38 -9.56
N LEU A 154 9.49 0.46 -9.59
CA LEU A 154 10.33 0.11 -8.46
C LEU A 154 11.50 1.10 -8.37
N TYR A 155 11.86 1.54 -7.17
CA TYR A 155 12.88 2.59 -7.01
C TYR A 155 13.92 2.30 -5.94
N ARG A 156 13.66 1.34 -5.07
CA ARG A 156 14.59 0.96 -3.99
C ARG A 156 14.27 -0.43 -3.51
N GLU A 157 15.16 -1.37 -3.76
CA GLU A 157 15.06 -2.75 -3.32
C GLU A 157 16.08 -2.97 -2.22
N VAL A 158 15.62 -3.56 -1.10
CA VAL A 158 16.45 -3.75 0.09
C VAL A 158 16.29 -5.18 0.59
N ASP A 159 17.40 -5.85 0.74
CA ASP A 159 17.51 -7.10 1.48
C ASP A 159 17.83 -6.79 2.93
N ILE A 160 16.99 -7.28 3.85
CA ILE A 160 17.13 -7.10 5.29
C ILE A 160 17.51 -8.44 5.89
N PHE A 161 18.68 -8.49 6.48
CA PHE A 161 19.22 -9.65 7.19
C PHE A 161 18.93 -9.46 8.67
N GLU A 162 18.31 -10.45 9.29
CA GLU A 162 17.91 -10.41 10.71
C GLU A 162 18.41 -11.67 11.41
N THR A 163 18.98 -11.53 12.60
CA THR A 163 19.41 -12.65 13.44
C THR A 163 19.37 -12.28 14.92
N GLU A 164 19.12 -13.27 15.76
CA GLU A 164 19.23 -13.16 17.22
C GLU A 164 20.56 -13.76 17.66
N LYS A 165 21.61 -12.95 17.76
CA LYS A 165 22.93 -13.37 18.25
C LYS A 165 23.51 -12.33 19.19
N LEU A 166 24.50 -12.71 19.98
CA LEU A 166 25.21 -11.84 20.93
C LEU A 166 24.30 -11.17 21.98
N GLY A 167 23.14 -11.78 22.26
CA GLY A 167 22.20 -11.28 23.28
C GLY A 167 21.30 -10.15 22.84
N GLY A 168 21.14 -9.97 21.53
CA GLY A 168 20.21 -8.97 20.94
C GLY A 168 19.83 -9.27 19.50
N ASP A 169 18.85 -8.52 19.01
CA ASP A 169 18.43 -8.57 17.63
C ASP A 169 19.38 -7.72 16.77
N LEU A 170 19.94 -8.33 15.74
CA LEU A 170 20.80 -7.67 14.78
C LEU A 170 20.07 -7.54 13.45
N GLU A 171 20.05 -6.35 12.87
CA GLU A 171 19.48 -6.06 11.56
C GLU A 171 20.54 -5.39 10.67
N PHE A 172 20.71 -5.91 9.45
CA PHE A 172 21.53 -5.29 8.42
C PHE A 172 20.72 -5.10 7.14
N LYS A 173 20.83 -3.93 6.53
CA LYS A 173 20.12 -3.57 5.29
C LYS A 173 21.11 -3.41 4.15
N LEU A 174 20.91 -4.21 3.11
CA LEU A 174 21.68 -4.14 1.88
C LEU A 174 20.82 -3.56 0.76
N ASP A 175 21.30 -2.49 0.12
CA ASP A 175 20.68 -1.95 -1.10
C ASP A 175 21.04 -2.89 -2.27
N VAL A 176 20.01 -3.45 -2.89
CA VAL A 176 20.14 -4.44 -3.98
C VAL A 176 19.42 -3.99 -5.26
N LYS A 177 19.15 -2.69 -5.41
CA LYS A 177 18.41 -2.11 -6.55
C LYS A 177 18.98 -2.52 -7.91
N ASP A 178 20.29 -2.66 -8.02
CA ASP A 178 20.95 -3.02 -9.27
C ASP A 178 20.74 -4.50 -9.67
N GLN A 179 20.12 -5.30 -8.80
CA GLN A 179 19.72 -6.68 -9.05
C GLN A 179 18.28 -6.82 -9.53
N TYR A 180 17.56 -5.70 -9.66
CA TYR A 180 16.14 -5.68 -9.99
C TYR A 180 15.84 -4.84 -11.24
N LYS A 181 14.80 -5.24 -11.97
CA LYS A 181 14.18 -4.43 -13.01
C LYS A 181 13.34 -3.34 -12.37
N HIS A 182 13.35 -2.16 -12.91
CA HIS A 182 12.59 -1.02 -12.38
C HIS A 182 11.09 -1.09 -12.65
N ILE A 183 10.63 -2.05 -13.45
CA ILE A 183 9.21 -2.17 -13.83
C ILE A 183 8.65 -3.50 -13.34
N ASP A 184 7.59 -3.41 -12.57
CA ASP A 184 6.70 -4.52 -12.24
C ASP A 184 5.37 -4.34 -12.98
N ALA A 185 4.75 -5.42 -13.40
CA ALA A 185 3.45 -5.37 -14.06
C ALA A 185 2.67 -6.67 -13.80
N GLY A 186 1.37 -6.51 -13.64
CA GLY A 186 0.48 -7.62 -13.37
C GLY A 186 -0.99 -7.25 -13.53
N LEU A 187 -1.84 -8.11 -13.02
CA LEU A 187 -3.28 -7.96 -13.02
C LEU A 187 -3.77 -7.73 -11.60
N THR A 188 -4.74 -6.84 -11.47
CA THR A 188 -5.45 -6.59 -10.21
C THR A 188 -6.93 -6.87 -10.41
N ALA A 189 -7.53 -7.55 -9.45
CA ALA A 189 -8.96 -7.72 -9.36
C ALA A 189 -9.43 -7.60 -7.91
N GLY A 190 -10.62 -7.06 -7.71
CA GLY A 190 -11.12 -6.87 -6.37
C GLY A 190 -12.58 -6.46 -6.28
N LEU A 191 -13.00 -6.24 -5.05
CA LEU A 191 -14.35 -5.83 -4.71
C LEU A 191 -14.34 -4.81 -3.59
N GLY A 192 -15.38 -3.97 -3.56
CA GLY A 192 -15.51 -2.99 -2.50
C GLY A 192 -16.95 -2.60 -2.24
N TYR A 193 -17.09 -1.83 -1.18
CA TYR A 193 -18.38 -1.36 -0.68
C TYR A 193 -18.35 0.14 -0.40
N LYS A 194 -19.28 0.89 -1.01
CA LYS A 194 -19.47 2.32 -0.72
C LYS A 194 -20.47 2.50 0.42
N PHE A 195 -20.16 3.35 1.36
CA PHE A 195 -21.04 3.60 2.51
C PHE A 195 -22.33 4.30 2.13
N SER A 196 -22.33 5.08 1.05
CA SER A 196 -23.52 5.74 0.51
C SER A 196 -23.72 5.43 -0.97
N LYS A 197 -24.94 5.62 -1.46
CA LYS A 197 -25.29 5.50 -2.90
C LYS A 197 -24.74 6.64 -3.74
N VAL A 198 -24.38 7.76 -3.10
CA VAL A 198 -23.82 8.94 -3.76
C VAL A 198 -22.48 8.61 -4.41
N GLN A 199 -22.18 9.25 -5.53
CA GLN A 199 -20.92 9.03 -6.25
C GLN A 199 -19.72 9.28 -5.36
N LYS A 200 -19.63 10.43 -4.74
CA LYS A 200 -18.53 10.81 -3.83
C LYS A 200 -18.83 10.35 -2.40
N SER A 201 -18.63 9.08 -2.13
CA SER A 201 -18.74 8.53 -0.78
C SER A 201 -17.55 7.65 -0.46
N MET A 202 -17.19 7.64 0.80
CA MET A 202 -16.14 6.73 1.30
C MET A 202 -16.47 5.29 0.93
N SER A 203 -15.44 4.52 0.66
CA SER A 203 -15.55 3.09 0.39
C SER A 203 -14.42 2.31 1.04
N ILE A 204 -14.68 1.06 1.30
CA ILE A 204 -13.70 0.06 1.71
C ILE A 204 -13.68 -1.06 0.68
N GLY A 205 -12.57 -1.76 0.59
CA GLY A 205 -12.47 -2.90 -0.32
C GLY A 205 -11.20 -3.70 -0.16
N VAL A 206 -11.12 -4.73 -0.98
CA VAL A 206 -9.95 -5.57 -1.10
C VAL A 206 -9.64 -5.80 -2.57
N ASN A 207 -8.38 -5.62 -2.94
CA ASN A 207 -7.83 -5.94 -4.24
C ASN A 207 -6.75 -6.99 -4.10
N TYR A 208 -6.70 -7.92 -5.03
CA TYR A 208 -5.62 -8.86 -5.20
C TYR A 208 -4.82 -8.50 -6.44
N TYR A 209 -3.54 -8.26 -6.27
CA TYR A 209 -2.55 -8.06 -7.32
C TYR A 209 -1.79 -9.35 -7.57
N TYR A 210 -1.71 -9.78 -8.83
CA TYR A 210 -0.92 -10.90 -9.28
C TYR A 210 0.13 -10.41 -10.28
N GLY A 211 1.41 -10.41 -9.87
CA GLY A 211 2.54 -9.99 -10.70
C GLY A 211 2.84 -11.02 -11.78
N LEU A 212 2.91 -10.54 -13.01
CA LEU A 212 3.24 -11.34 -14.20
C LEU A 212 4.72 -11.22 -14.58
N VAL A 213 5.31 -10.06 -14.32
CA VAL A 213 6.71 -9.76 -14.66
C VAL A 213 7.63 -10.36 -13.60
N ASP A 214 8.68 -10.97 -14.06
CA ASP A 214 9.84 -11.30 -13.25
C ASP A 214 10.70 -10.05 -13.07
N VAL A 215 10.76 -9.55 -11.85
CA VAL A 215 11.51 -8.33 -11.51
C VAL A 215 12.97 -8.59 -11.16
N SER A 216 13.41 -9.84 -11.07
CA SER A 216 14.83 -10.20 -10.87
C SER A 216 15.65 -9.97 -12.13
N LEU A 217 16.87 -9.49 -11.98
CA LEU A 217 17.91 -9.52 -13.02
C LEU A 217 18.79 -10.76 -12.89
N ASN A 218 18.73 -11.47 -11.76
CA ASN A 218 19.47 -12.73 -11.58
C ASN A 218 18.76 -13.84 -12.37
N PRO A 219 19.47 -14.57 -13.25
CA PRO A 219 18.90 -15.65 -14.03
C PRO A 219 18.58 -16.92 -13.22
N ASP A 220 19.18 -17.07 -12.04
CA ASP A 220 19.08 -18.30 -11.24
C ASP A 220 17.75 -18.41 -10.49
N TYR A 221 17.09 -17.27 -10.25
CA TYR A 221 15.77 -17.25 -9.59
C TYR A 221 14.88 -16.15 -10.13
N LYS A 222 13.58 -16.38 -10.03
CA LYS A 222 12.55 -15.42 -10.47
C LYS A 222 11.90 -14.78 -9.27
N ILE A 223 11.57 -13.50 -9.40
CA ILE A 223 10.81 -12.75 -8.40
C ILE A 223 9.54 -12.21 -9.04
N LYS A 224 8.40 -12.79 -8.68
CA LYS A 224 7.07 -12.32 -9.08
C LYS A 224 6.28 -11.96 -7.83
N ASN A 225 5.92 -10.69 -7.72
CA ASN A 225 5.23 -10.14 -6.57
C ASN A 225 3.73 -10.41 -6.64
N SER A 226 3.11 -10.62 -5.48
CA SER A 226 1.65 -10.61 -5.33
C SER A 226 1.27 -9.96 -4.01
N ALA A 227 0.08 -9.37 -3.96
CA ALA A 227 -0.38 -8.72 -2.75
C ALA A 227 -1.90 -8.67 -2.64
N PHE A 228 -2.41 -8.83 -1.44
CA PHE A 228 -3.73 -8.38 -1.06
C PHE A 228 -3.64 -6.96 -0.54
N TYR A 229 -4.46 -6.05 -1.05
CA TYR A 229 -4.60 -4.68 -0.61
C TYR A 229 -5.97 -4.49 0.04
N PHE A 230 -5.99 -4.25 1.34
CA PHE A 230 -7.18 -3.82 2.08
C PHE A 230 -7.16 -2.31 2.15
N PHE A 231 -8.15 -1.64 1.60
CA PHE A 231 -8.10 -0.19 1.44
C PHE A 231 -9.36 0.51 1.91
N ILE A 232 -9.18 1.77 2.25
CA ILE A 232 -10.21 2.78 2.45
C ILE A 232 -9.96 3.88 1.42
N LYS A 233 -11.00 4.23 0.64
CA LYS A 233 -11.00 5.37 -0.28
C LYS A 233 -11.84 6.50 0.32
N ILE A 234 -11.25 7.69 0.41
CA ILE A 234 -11.85 8.88 0.98
C ILE A 234 -11.90 9.94 -0.13
N PRO A 235 -13.08 10.26 -0.69
CA PRO A 235 -13.19 11.29 -1.70
C PRO A 235 -12.87 12.66 -1.09
N ILE A 236 -12.15 13.50 -1.85
CA ILE A 236 -11.84 14.88 -1.49
C ILE A 236 -12.80 15.81 -2.21
N GLY A 237 -13.23 16.90 -1.56
CA GLY A 237 -14.17 17.89 -2.10
C GLY A 237 -15.61 17.68 -1.64
N ALA A 238 -16.46 18.65 -1.94
CA ALA A 238 -17.86 18.63 -1.52
C ALA A 238 -18.61 17.45 -2.15
N ALA A 239 -19.22 16.63 -1.32
CA ALA A 239 -20.19 15.64 -1.81
C ALA A 239 -21.34 16.37 -2.51
N PRO A 240 -21.83 15.90 -3.67
CA PRO A 240 -23.07 16.41 -4.23
C PRO A 240 -24.16 16.25 -3.17
N LYS A 241 -24.94 17.32 -2.96
CA LYS A 241 -26.10 17.25 -2.06
C LYS A 241 -27.02 16.13 -2.56
N GLU A 242 -27.43 15.24 -1.68
CA GLU A 242 -28.45 14.25 -2.02
C GLU A 242 -29.68 14.98 -2.56
N PRO A 243 -30.27 14.50 -3.66
CA PRO A 243 -31.59 15.05 -4.07
C PRO A 243 -32.55 14.91 -2.88
N LYS A 244 -33.12 16.00 -2.42
CA LYS A 244 -34.17 15.95 -1.40
C LYS A 244 -35.27 15.06 -1.98
N GLU A 245 -35.54 13.91 -1.36
CA GLU A 245 -36.76 13.15 -1.66
C GLU A 245 -37.94 14.12 -1.45
N SER A 246 -38.58 14.47 -2.54
CA SER A 246 -39.87 15.20 -2.47
C SER A 246 -40.88 14.26 -1.80
N LYS A 247 -41.28 14.64 -0.60
CA LYS A 247 -42.38 14.01 0.12
C LYS A 247 -43.67 14.20 -0.64
#